data_088ab197694deabb12708bfe9784122a
#
_entry.id   088ab197694deabb12708bfe9784122a
#
_cell.length_a   1.000
_cell.length_b   1.000
_cell.length_c   1.000
_cell.angle_alpha   90.00
_cell.angle_beta   90.00
_cell.angle_gamma   90.00
#
_symmetry.space_group_name_H-M   'P 1'
#
loop_
_entity.id
_entity.type
_entity.pdbx_description
1 polymer ?
#
loop_
_entity_poly.entity_id
_entity_poly.type
_entity_poly.pdbx_seq_one_letter_code
_entity_poly.pdbx_strand_id
1 'polypeptide(L)'
;MAKKIKIIVTLQIPAGKATPAPPVGTALGPHGINIGDFVKKYNDATRTMEGEIVPVQITIYEDRSFDFKLKTPPASDLLRRAARPIGEARPDGAAGVEKGSGVPNRTKVGKVKRADIRAIAERKMEDLNAESIEAAMKIIEGTARSMGIEVI
;
A
#
# COMPACT_ATOMS: atom_id res chain seq x y z
N MET A 1 13.90 13.57 27.04
CA MET A 1 13.10 14.67 26.49
C MET A 1 12.46 14.24 25.21
N ALA A 2 11.19 14.57 24.99
CA ALA A 2 10.54 14.25 23.73
C ALA A 2 11.16 15.09 22.60
N LYS A 3 11.63 14.41 21.53
CA LYS A 3 12.15 15.08 20.33
C LYS A 3 11.01 15.82 19.64
N LYS A 4 11.24 17.05 19.24
CA LYS A 4 10.23 17.81 18.50
C LYS A 4 10.12 17.29 17.07
N ILE A 5 8.89 16.95 16.67
CA ILE A 5 8.57 16.50 15.31
C ILE A 5 8.61 17.72 14.38
N LYS A 6 9.41 17.63 13.34
CA LYS A 6 9.49 18.64 12.29
C LYS A 6 8.40 18.42 11.24
N ILE A 7 8.29 17.18 10.74
CA ILE A 7 7.31 16.80 9.73
C ILE A 7 7.11 15.29 9.72
N ILE A 8 5.93 14.88 9.25
CA ILE A 8 5.60 13.48 8.98
C ILE A 8 5.38 13.33 7.48
N VAL A 9 6.12 12.42 6.85
CA VAL A 9 6.05 12.13 5.42
C VAL A 9 5.58 10.70 5.23
N THR A 10 4.60 10.48 4.35
CA THR A 10 4.14 9.14 4.00
C THR A 10 4.52 8.83 2.55
N LEU A 11 5.20 7.72 2.34
CA LEU A 11 5.63 7.24 1.03
C LEU A 11 5.12 5.82 0.79
N GLN A 12 4.92 5.48 -0.49
CA GLN A 12 4.63 4.13 -0.94
C GLN A 12 5.82 3.62 -1.75
N ILE A 13 6.50 2.61 -1.22
CA ILE A 13 7.73 2.10 -1.79
C ILE A 13 7.60 0.58 -1.94
N PRO A 14 8.07 -0.01 -3.05
CA PRO A 14 8.16 -1.46 -3.17
C PRO A 14 9.07 -2.05 -2.08
N ALA A 15 8.58 -3.09 -1.41
CA ALA A 15 9.31 -3.76 -0.34
C ALA A 15 10.64 -4.33 -0.84
N GLY A 16 11.70 -4.15 -0.06
CA GLY A 16 13.05 -4.63 -0.38
C GLY A 16 13.74 -3.93 -1.55
N LYS A 17 13.09 -2.96 -2.20
CA LYS A 17 13.60 -2.28 -3.40
C LYS A 17 13.65 -0.75 -3.27
N ALA A 18 13.73 -0.23 -2.05
CA ALA A 18 13.93 1.19 -1.86
C ALA A 18 15.30 1.62 -2.40
N THR A 19 15.31 2.74 -3.11
CA THR A 19 16.53 3.36 -3.65
C THR A 19 16.56 4.85 -3.32
N PRO A 20 17.72 5.50 -3.30
CA PRO A 20 17.82 6.95 -3.10
C PRO A 20 17.19 7.78 -4.22
N ALA A 21 16.86 7.15 -5.35
CA ALA A 21 16.19 7.78 -6.48
C ALA A 21 14.74 8.22 -6.11
N PRO A 22 14.08 9.08 -6.90
CA PRO A 22 12.67 9.40 -6.70
C PRO A 22 11.81 8.11 -6.60
N PRO A 23 10.82 8.05 -5.67
CA PRO A 23 10.26 9.16 -4.90
C PRO A 23 10.98 9.46 -3.57
N VAL A 24 11.87 8.59 -3.10
CA VAL A 24 12.50 8.69 -1.77
C VAL A 24 13.38 9.93 -1.66
N GLY A 25 14.29 10.11 -2.60
CA GLY A 25 15.23 11.25 -2.62
C GLY A 25 14.53 12.59 -2.68
N THR A 26 13.48 12.70 -3.49
CA THR A 26 12.71 13.93 -3.66
C THR A 26 11.92 14.29 -2.40
N ALA A 27 11.36 13.29 -1.72
CA ALA A 27 10.55 13.51 -0.53
C ALA A 27 11.37 13.76 0.74
N LEU A 28 12.52 13.11 0.88
CA LEU A 28 13.33 13.15 2.10
C LEU A 28 14.50 14.13 2.02
N GLY A 29 14.99 14.43 0.81
CA GLY A 29 16.13 15.32 0.58
C GLY A 29 15.98 16.71 1.20
N PRO A 30 14.85 17.43 1.01
CA PRO A 30 14.65 18.76 1.59
C PRO A 30 14.71 18.81 3.11
N HIS A 31 14.52 17.67 3.78
CA HIS A 31 14.49 17.57 5.24
C HIS A 31 15.87 17.28 5.86
N GLY A 32 16.89 16.98 5.02
CA GLY A 32 18.28 16.84 5.43
C GLY A 32 18.57 15.56 6.24
N ILE A 33 17.74 14.52 6.09
CA ILE A 33 17.98 13.21 6.71
C ILE A 33 18.92 12.37 5.84
N ASN A 34 19.59 11.38 6.45
CA ASN A 34 20.42 10.43 5.74
C ASN A 34 19.57 9.43 4.96
N ILE A 35 19.43 9.65 3.64
CA ILE A 35 18.63 8.81 2.76
C ILE A 35 19.19 7.38 2.69
N GLY A 36 20.51 7.23 2.71
CA GLY A 36 21.18 5.93 2.66
C GLY A 36 20.82 5.05 3.87
N ASP A 37 20.82 5.63 5.07
CA ASP A 37 20.44 4.93 6.29
C ASP A 37 18.95 4.54 6.28
N PHE A 38 18.09 5.44 5.77
CA PHE A 38 16.67 5.13 5.62
C PHE A 38 16.44 3.95 4.67
N VAL A 39 17.05 4.00 3.48
CA VAL A 39 16.92 2.95 2.46
C VAL A 39 17.37 1.60 3.01
N LYS A 40 18.50 1.56 3.70
CA LYS A 40 19.01 0.33 4.31
C LYS A 40 18.06 -0.24 5.34
N LYS A 41 17.66 0.58 6.31
CA LYS A 41 16.72 0.16 7.38
C LYS A 41 15.35 -0.28 6.82
N TYR A 42 14.84 0.44 5.82
CA TYR A 42 13.57 0.09 5.17
C TYR A 42 13.65 -1.24 4.43
N ASN A 43 14.71 -1.45 3.63
CA ASN A 43 14.91 -2.69 2.89
C ASN A 43 15.08 -3.89 3.84
N ASP A 44 15.83 -3.73 4.93
CA ASP A 44 15.99 -4.77 5.94
C ASP A 44 14.65 -5.11 6.61
N ALA A 45 13.86 -4.10 6.97
CA ALA A 45 12.56 -4.28 7.63
C ALA A 45 11.47 -4.87 6.70
N THR A 46 11.58 -4.65 5.39
CA THR A 46 10.59 -5.11 4.40
C THR A 46 11.04 -6.32 3.61
N ARG A 47 12.15 -6.93 3.95
CA ARG A 47 12.73 -8.07 3.24
C ARG A 47 11.78 -9.27 3.13
N THR A 48 10.95 -9.48 4.14
CA THR A 48 9.95 -10.57 4.16
C THR A 48 8.71 -10.28 3.31
N MET A 49 8.54 -9.05 2.85
CA MET A 49 7.37 -8.58 2.09
C MET A 49 7.71 -8.28 0.62
N GLU A 50 8.76 -8.89 0.09
CA GLU A 50 9.20 -8.64 -1.29
C GLU A 50 8.05 -8.81 -2.29
N GLY A 51 7.97 -7.87 -3.23
CA GLY A 51 6.93 -7.83 -4.25
C GLY A 51 5.66 -7.07 -3.85
N GLU A 52 5.50 -6.66 -2.60
CA GLU A 52 4.39 -5.82 -2.16
C GLU A 52 4.78 -4.33 -2.14
N ILE A 53 3.80 -3.46 -2.33
CA ILE A 53 3.97 -2.03 -2.08
C ILE A 53 3.66 -1.80 -0.61
N VAL A 54 4.65 -1.35 0.15
CA VAL A 54 4.50 -1.09 1.59
C VAL A 54 4.52 0.41 1.83
N PRO A 55 3.40 0.99 2.31
CA PRO A 55 3.39 2.37 2.74
C PRO A 55 4.23 2.52 4.01
N VAL A 56 5.04 3.56 4.05
CA VAL A 56 5.86 3.91 5.21
C VAL A 56 5.57 5.32 5.66
N GLN A 57 5.29 5.49 6.93
CA GLN A 57 5.14 6.79 7.57
C GLN A 57 6.46 7.13 8.28
N ILE A 58 7.11 8.19 7.84
CA ILE A 58 8.41 8.63 8.33
C ILE A 58 8.19 9.87 9.17
N THR A 59 8.55 9.81 10.43
CA THR A 59 8.55 10.95 11.34
C THR A 59 9.94 11.55 11.38
N ILE A 60 10.09 12.79 10.95
CA ILE A 60 11.35 13.51 10.91
C ILE A 60 11.37 14.52 12.06
N TYR A 61 12.44 14.52 12.83
CA TYR A 61 12.65 15.42 13.96
C TYR A 61 13.52 16.63 13.59
N GLU A 62 13.50 17.65 14.43
CA GLU A 62 14.30 18.86 14.22
C GLU A 62 15.82 18.60 14.22
N ASP A 63 16.26 17.57 14.94
CA ASP A 63 17.66 17.11 15.00
C ASP A 63 18.11 16.29 13.76
N ARG A 64 17.28 16.21 12.71
CA ARG A 64 17.47 15.42 11.49
C ARG A 64 17.48 13.90 11.72
N SER A 65 17.15 13.44 12.91
CA SER A 65 16.87 12.04 13.13
C SER A 65 15.48 11.69 12.57
N PHE A 66 15.26 10.41 12.29
CA PHE A 66 13.98 9.93 11.79
C PHE A 66 13.61 8.60 12.44
N ASP A 67 12.32 8.42 12.60
CA ASP A 67 11.69 7.13 12.88
C ASP A 67 10.73 6.80 11.77
N PHE A 68 10.49 5.52 11.51
CA PHE A 68 9.51 5.10 10.52
C PHE A 68 8.63 3.98 11.04
N LYS A 69 7.37 4.03 10.59
CA LYS A 69 6.36 2.99 10.86
C LYS A 69 5.90 2.43 9.52
N LEU A 70 6.02 1.12 9.35
CA LEU A 70 5.46 0.42 8.20
C LEU A 70 3.95 0.29 8.39
N LYS A 71 3.21 0.45 7.31
CA LYS A 71 1.77 0.21 7.23
C LYS A 71 1.48 -1.00 6.36
N THR A 72 0.28 -1.53 6.49
CA THR A 72 -0.17 -2.64 5.63
C THR A 72 -0.27 -2.17 4.17
N PRO A 73 -0.07 -3.07 3.19
CA PRO A 73 -0.18 -2.72 1.79
C PRO A 73 -1.50 -2.01 1.45
N PRO A 74 -1.52 -1.11 0.45
CA PRO A 74 -2.75 -0.42 0.06
C PRO A 74 -3.86 -1.40 -0.33
N ALA A 75 -5.10 -1.11 0.09
CA ALA A 75 -6.25 -1.95 -0.27
C ALA A 75 -6.39 -2.14 -1.78
N SER A 76 -6.07 -1.09 -2.57
CA SER A 76 -6.07 -1.16 -4.03
C SER A 76 -5.09 -2.17 -4.61
N ASP A 77 -3.89 -2.30 -4.03
CA ASP A 77 -2.90 -3.27 -4.49
C ASP A 77 -3.31 -4.71 -4.12
N LEU A 78 -3.80 -4.91 -2.90
CA LEU A 78 -4.32 -6.20 -2.45
C LEU A 78 -5.52 -6.65 -3.30
N LEU A 79 -6.45 -5.74 -3.60
CA LEU A 79 -7.59 -6.02 -4.47
C LEU A 79 -7.18 -6.35 -5.90
N ARG A 80 -6.22 -5.62 -6.47
CA ARG A 80 -5.71 -5.91 -7.82
C ARG A 80 -5.13 -7.32 -7.92
N ARG A 81 -4.42 -7.76 -6.90
CA ARG A 81 -3.82 -9.10 -6.83
C ARG A 81 -4.85 -10.20 -6.62
N ALA A 82 -5.86 -9.95 -5.77
CA ALA A 82 -6.91 -10.91 -5.48
C ALA A 82 -7.96 -11.02 -6.60
N ALA A 83 -8.18 -9.94 -7.35
CA ALA A 83 -9.19 -9.88 -8.39
C ALA A 83 -8.84 -10.75 -9.59
N ARG A 84 -9.83 -11.50 -10.09
CA ARG A 84 -9.72 -12.23 -11.36
C ARG A 84 -10.11 -11.30 -12.50
N PRO A 85 -9.28 -11.15 -13.55
CA PRO A 85 -9.61 -10.29 -14.67
C PRO A 85 -10.86 -10.78 -15.43
N ILE A 86 -11.63 -9.84 -15.95
CA ILE A 86 -12.74 -10.10 -16.86
C ILE A 86 -12.19 -9.97 -18.29
N GLY A 87 -12.14 -11.06 -19.04
CA GLY A 87 -11.57 -11.12 -20.37
C GLY A 87 -10.25 -11.91 -20.42
N GLU A 88 -9.33 -11.48 -21.23
CA GLU A 88 -8.05 -12.15 -21.40
C GLU A 88 -7.19 -12.08 -20.13
N ALA A 89 -6.56 -13.20 -19.80
CA ALA A 89 -5.55 -13.23 -18.75
C ALA A 89 -4.39 -12.31 -19.10
N ARG A 90 -3.70 -11.80 -18.10
CA ARG A 90 -2.51 -10.96 -18.30
C ARG A 90 -1.49 -11.67 -19.20
N PRO A 91 -0.83 -10.93 -20.11
CA PRO A 91 0.18 -11.51 -21.02
C PRO A 91 1.36 -12.14 -20.28
N ASP A 92 1.65 -11.67 -19.08
CA ASP A 92 2.72 -12.16 -18.20
C ASP A 92 2.32 -13.40 -17.35
N GLY A 93 1.09 -13.88 -17.51
CA GLY A 93 0.57 -15.02 -16.72
C GLY A 93 0.39 -14.73 -15.23
N ALA A 94 0.59 -13.50 -14.78
CA ALA A 94 0.43 -13.13 -13.38
C ALA A 94 -1.05 -13.12 -12.97
N ALA A 95 -1.34 -13.59 -11.77
CA ALA A 95 -2.67 -13.48 -11.18
C ALA A 95 -3.01 -12.01 -10.89
N GLY A 96 -4.29 -11.67 -11.04
CA GLY A 96 -4.78 -10.34 -10.68
C GLY A 96 -4.97 -9.39 -11.87
N VAL A 97 -5.48 -8.21 -11.57
CA VAL A 97 -5.77 -7.14 -12.52
C VAL A 97 -4.61 -6.14 -12.53
N GLU A 98 -4.11 -5.79 -13.71
CA GLU A 98 -2.98 -4.86 -13.84
C GLU A 98 -3.35 -3.44 -13.38
N LYS A 99 -4.52 -2.95 -13.80
CA LYS A 99 -4.99 -1.60 -13.53
C LYS A 99 -6.48 -1.57 -13.25
N GLY A 100 -6.91 -0.67 -12.37
CA GLY A 100 -8.33 -0.39 -12.16
C GLY A 100 -8.99 0.26 -13.38
N SER A 101 -10.33 0.23 -13.42
CA SER A 101 -11.10 0.84 -14.48
C SER A 101 -10.99 2.37 -14.47
N GLY A 102 -10.85 2.98 -15.63
CA GLY A 102 -10.99 4.43 -15.81
C GLY A 102 -12.44 4.93 -15.71
N VAL A 103 -13.41 4.03 -15.93
CA VAL A 103 -14.86 4.30 -15.81
C VAL A 103 -15.52 3.19 -15.01
N PRO A 104 -15.32 3.16 -13.68
CA PRO A 104 -15.68 2.00 -12.84
C PRO A 104 -17.18 1.71 -12.76
N ASN A 105 -18.03 2.71 -13.03
CA ASN A 105 -19.48 2.54 -13.03
C ASN A 105 -20.00 1.79 -14.28
N ARG A 106 -19.28 1.89 -15.39
CA ARG A 106 -19.68 1.28 -16.67
C ARG A 106 -18.85 0.07 -17.03
N THR A 107 -17.55 0.15 -16.83
CA THR A 107 -16.60 -0.89 -17.24
C THR A 107 -16.03 -1.58 -16.02
N LYS A 108 -16.29 -2.87 -15.88
CA LYS A 108 -15.69 -3.71 -14.84
C LYS A 108 -14.44 -4.38 -15.41
N VAL A 109 -13.38 -4.43 -14.60
CA VAL A 109 -12.08 -4.99 -15.01
C VAL A 109 -11.76 -6.30 -14.35
N GLY A 110 -12.43 -6.62 -13.23
CA GLY A 110 -12.17 -7.84 -12.50
C GLY A 110 -13.30 -8.22 -11.55
N LYS A 111 -13.20 -9.42 -11.02
CA LYS A 111 -14.10 -9.97 -10.01
C LYS A 111 -13.29 -10.47 -8.81
N VAL A 112 -13.79 -10.24 -7.61
CA VAL A 112 -13.19 -10.71 -6.35
C VAL A 112 -14.24 -11.44 -5.53
N LYS A 113 -13.84 -12.50 -4.86
CA LYS A 113 -14.73 -13.24 -3.97
C LYS A 113 -14.86 -12.51 -2.62
N ARG A 114 -16.01 -12.63 -2.00
CA ARG A 114 -16.26 -12.07 -0.67
C ARG A 114 -15.31 -12.64 0.39
N ALA A 115 -14.88 -13.90 0.23
CA ALA A 115 -13.88 -14.51 1.10
C ALA A 115 -12.51 -13.81 1.02
N ASP A 116 -12.08 -13.41 -0.19
CA ASP A 116 -10.83 -12.68 -0.41
C ASP A 116 -10.90 -11.27 0.20
N ILE A 117 -12.05 -10.61 0.10
CA ILE A 117 -12.30 -9.32 0.76
C ILE A 117 -12.17 -9.44 2.27
N ARG A 118 -12.70 -10.52 2.86
CA ARG A 118 -12.57 -10.77 4.29
C ARG A 118 -11.10 -10.94 4.71
N ALA A 119 -10.33 -11.71 3.97
CA ALA A 119 -8.89 -11.89 4.24
C ALA A 119 -8.11 -10.57 4.14
N ILE A 120 -8.44 -9.73 3.16
CA ILE A 120 -7.85 -8.39 3.01
C ILE A 120 -8.26 -7.49 4.20
N ALA A 121 -9.53 -7.54 4.60
CA ALA A 121 -10.03 -6.75 5.73
C ALA A 121 -9.35 -7.16 7.05
N GLU A 122 -9.21 -8.45 7.32
CA GLU A 122 -8.50 -8.97 8.49
C GLU A 122 -7.04 -8.50 8.54
N ARG A 123 -6.32 -8.59 7.41
CA ARG A 123 -4.93 -8.12 7.31
C ARG A 123 -4.80 -6.61 7.53
N LYS A 124 -5.83 -5.85 7.16
CA LYS A 124 -5.80 -4.39 7.18
C LYS A 124 -6.44 -3.77 8.42
N MET A 125 -6.98 -4.57 9.33
CA MET A 125 -7.65 -4.09 10.54
C MET A 125 -6.81 -3.13 11.39
N GLU A 126 -5.50 -3.33 11.44
CA GLU A 126 -4.58 -2.47 12.20
C GLU A 126 -4.53 -1.03 11.69
N ASP A 127 -4.77 -0.83 10.39
CA ASP A 127 -4.68 0.48 9.74
C ASP A 127 -6.06 1.10 9.46
N LEU A 128 -7.14 0.33 9.62
CA LEU A 128 -8.50 0.79 9.36
C LEU A 128 -9.16 1.34 10.64
N ASN A 129 -9.98 2.35 10.47
CA ASN A 129 -10.86 2.85 11.52
C ASN A 129 -12.20 2.08 11.51
N ALA A 130 -12.12 0.76 11.73
CA ALA A 130 -13.28 -0.13 11.76
C ALA A 130 -13.30 -0.91 13.08
N GLU A 131 -14.45 -0.96 13.72
CA GLU A 131 -14.63 -1.68 14.99
C GLU A 131 -14.88 -3.18 14.79
N SER A 132 -15.30 -3.57 13.59
CA SER A 132 -15.63 -4.95 13.24
C SER A 132 -15.08 -5.33 11.87
N ILE A 133 -14.87 -6.64 11.67
CA ILE A 133 -14.46 -7.20 10.37
C ILE A 133 -15.49 -6.87 9.28
N GLU A 134 -16.78 -6.89 9.62
CA GLU A 134 -17.85 -6.56 8.67
C GLU A 134 -17.79 -5.09 8.23
N ALA A 135 -17.50 -4.17 9.14
CA ALA A 135 -17.29 -2.76 8.80
C ALA A 135 -16.06 -2.59 7.91
N ALA A 136 -14.95 -3.28 8.23
CA ALA A 136 -13.77 -3.30 7.42
C ALA A 136 -14.02 -3.86 6.01
N MET A 137 -14.78 -4.95 5.90
CA MET A 137 -15.18 -5.50 4.60
C MET A 137 -15.95 -4.50 3.75
N LYS A 138 -16.88 -3.74 4.32
CA LYS A 138 -17.63 -2.69 3.59
C LYS A 138 -16.70 -1.59 3.05
N ILE A 139 -15.68 -1.21 3.81
CA ILE A 139 -14.66 -0.25 3.36
C ILE A 139 -13.90 -0.79 2.14
N ILE A 140 -13.48 -2.06 2.21
CA ILE A 140 -12.77 -2.71 1.10
C ILE A 140 -13.68 -2.91 -0.12
N GLU A 141 -14.94 -3.30 0.08
CA GLU A 141 -15.95 -3.41 -0.99
C GLU A 141 -16.17 -2.06 -1.70
N GLY A 142 -16.21 -0.96 -0.95
CA GLY A 142 -16.28 0.39 -1.50
C GLY A 142 -15.07 0.73 -2.38
N THR A 143 -13.88 0.35 -1.94
CA THR A 143 -12.65 0.51 -2.71
C THR A 143 -12.68 -0.34 -3.99
N ALA A 144 -13.12 -1.60 -3.91
CA ALA A 144 -13.28 -2.48 -5.07
C ALA A 144 -14.25 -1.88 -6.10
N ARG A 145 -15.39 -1.36 -5.63
CA ARG A 145 -16.37 -0.68 -6.51
C ARG A 145 -15.76 0.51 -7.23
N SER A 146 -14.99 1.34 -6.53
CA SER A 146 -14.31 2.51 -7.14
C SER A 146 -13.24 2.13 -8.15
N MET A 147 -12.70 0.92 -8.08
CA MET A 147 -11.74 0.38 -9.03
C MET A 147 -12.36 -0.37 -10.20
N GLY A 148 -13.68 -0.54 -10.22
CA GLY A 148 -14.37 -1.35 -11.22
C GLY A 148 -14.20 -2.85 -11.02
N ILE A 149 -13.95 -3.30 -9.79
CA ILE A 149 -13.89 -4.70 -9.40
C ILE A 149 -15.24 -5.10 -8.81
N GLU A 150 -15.84 -6.14 -9.37
CA GLU A 150 -17.12 -6.67 -8.91
C GLU A 150 -16.91 -7.68 -7.79
N VAL A 151 -17.72 -7.59 -6.74
CA VAL A 151 -17.70 -8.54 -5.61
C VAL A 151 -18.72 -9.65 -5.87
N ILE A 152 -18.30 -10.90 -5.82
CA ILE A 152 -19.10 -12.10 -6.03
C ILE A 152 -19.10 -13.01 -4.82
#